data_acc550ae750c66ade4067e10c209bd72
#
_entry.id   acc550ae750c66ade4067e10c209bd72
#
_cell.length_a   1.000
_cell.length_b   1.000
_cell.length_c   1.000
_cell.angle_alpha   90.00
_cell.angle_beta   90.00
_cell.angle_gamma   90.00
#
_symmetry.space_group_name_H-M   'P 1'
#
loop_
_entity.id
_entity.type
_entity.pdbx_description
1 polymer ?
#
loop_
_entity_poly.entity_id
_entity_poly.type
_entity_poly.pdbx_seq_one_letter_code
_entity_poly.pdbx_strand_id
1 'polypeptide(L)'
;VTTVRYPGGNFVSAYHWEDGVGAKEKRPHKLDLAWRSIETNEFGTNEFMKWAKKTNVNPIFTVNLGTRGVEDAAHYLEYCNFSSGTQYSDMRKSHGVDEPYGIKMWCLGNEMDGSWQIGHKSAEEYGKIAAETGKVMKLIDPDIELIVCGSSLSSMDTYPEWDMEVLDKTYDVADYLALHQYYAGQEKGTKTFLAQSVDMEEYIHTIRSVAQVIKQKKRSKKDMKFSVDEWGVWAVPSNTVNNEIDEKPWQIAPAI
;
A
#
# COMPACT_ATOMS: atom_id res chain seq x y z
N VAL A 1 14.22 -8.22 6.98
CA VAL A 1 13.28 -7.35 6.26
C VAL A 1 14.08 -6.15 5.79
N THR A 2 14.03 -5.87 4.49
CA THR A 2 14.78 -4.76 3.87
C THR A 2 13.89 -3.56 3.54
N THR A 3 12.60 -3.79 3.45
CA THR A 3 11.60 -2.77 3.06
C THR A 3 10.35 -2.90 3.93
N VAL A 4 9.77 -1.77 4.33
CA VAL A 4 8.55 -1.72 5.16
C VAL A 4 7.58 -0.69 4.61
N ARG A 5 6.31 -1.07 4.48
CA ARG A 5 5.23 -0.22 3.99
C ARG A 5 4.52 0.50 5.16
N TYR A 6 4.29 1.81 5.01
CA TYR A 6 3.66 2.68 6.00
C TYR A 6 2.62 3.61 5.36
N PRO A 7 1.51 3.95 6.00
CA PRO A 7 0.96 3.37 7.24
C PRO A 7 0.41 1.96 7.00
N GLY A 8 0.23 1.58 5.75
CA GLY A 8 -0.13 0.25 5.28
C GLY A 8 -1.58 -0.15 5.52
N GLY A 9 -1.99 -1.24 4.84
CA GLY A 9 -3.24 -1.95 5.05
C GLY A 9 -4.51 -1.11 4.95
N ASN A 10 -5.60 -1.67 5.46
CA ASN A 10 -6.93 -1.06 5.42
C ASN A 10 -7.01 0.29 6.16
N PHE A 11 -6.12 0.51 7.12
CA PHE A 11 -6.03 1.74 7.90
C PHE A 11 -5.88 2.98 7.01
N VAL A 12 -5.07 2.93 5.95
CA VAL A 12 -4.73 4.10 5.15
C VAL A 12 -5.93 4.78 4.51
N SER A 13 -6.98 4.03 4.15
CA SER A 13 -8.11 4.55 3.38
C SER A 13 -9.03 5.51 4.15
N ALA A 14 -8.87 5.59 5.47
CA ALA A 14 -9.54 6.58 6.32
C ALA A 14 -8.55 7.49 7.07
N TYR A 15 -7.25 7.28 6.89
CA TYR A 15 -6.21 8.00 7.60
C TYR A 15 -5.91 9.36 6.98
N HIS A 16 -5.78 10.36 7.83
CA HIS A 16 -5.29 11.68 7.49
C HIS A 16 -3.85 11.80 7.98
N TRP A 17 -2.89 11.86 7.11
CA TRP A 17 -1.47 11.87 7.46
C TRP A 17 -1.06 13.07 8.34
N GLU A 18 -1.80 14.18 8.22
CA GLU A 18 -1.57 15.39 9.03
C GLU A 18 -1.83 15.15 10.52
N ASP A 19 -2.72 14.22 10.86
CA ASP A 19 -3.00 13.85 12.25
C ASP A 19 -1.80 13.17 12.91
N GLY A 20 -0.92 12.55 12.14
CA GLY A 20 0.26 11.82 12.63
C GLY A 20 1.57 12.63 12.60
N VAL A 21 1.53 13.96 12.41
CA VAL A 21 2.73 14.80 12.39
C VAL A 21 2.66 15.95 13.41
N GLY A 22 3.79 16.62 13.66
CA GLY A 22 3.88 17.67 14.67
C GLY A 22 3.94 17.15 16.10
N ALA A 23 3.66 18.03 17.05
CA ALA A 23 3.75 17.74 18.50
C ALA A 23 2.70 16.71 18.92
N LYS A 24 3.13 15.63 19.56
CA LYS A 24 2.26 14.47 19.88
C LYS A 24 1.05 14.83 20.73
N GLU A 25 1.23 15.74 21.68
CA GLU A 25 0.17 16.22 22.58
C GLU A 25 -0.93 17.04 21.87
N LYS A 26 -0.71 17.41 20.62
CA LYS A 26 -1.68 18.13 19.79
C LYS A 26 -2.36 17.24 18.75
N ARG A 27 -1.92 15.99 18.64
CA ARG A 27 -2.49 15.05 17.67
C ARG A 27 -3.85 14.54 18.14
N PRO A 28 -4.85 14.45 17.24
CA PRO A 28 -6.17 13.99 17.63
C PRO A 28 -6.20 12.47 17.88
N HIS A 29 -6.96 12.05 18.88
CA HIS A 29 -7.38 10.66 18.95
C HIS A 29 -8.57 10.46 18.04
N LYS A 30 -8.55 9.46 17.17
CA LYS A 30 -9.59 9.16 16.20
C LYS A 30 -10.03 7.71 16.27
N LEU A 31 -11.27 7.45 15.85
CA LEU A 31 -11.72 6.08 15.62
C LEU A 31 -11.09 5.55 14.33
N ASP A 32 -10.29 4.51 14.44
CA ASP A 32 -9.87 3.71 13.30
C ASP A 32 -11.08 2.89 12.82
N LEU A 33 -11.59 3.23 11.64
CA LEU A 33 -12.79 2.61 11.07
C LEU A 33 -12.51 1.22 10.50
N ALA A 34 -11.27 0.92 10.15
CA ALA A 34 -10.89 -0.39 9.62
C ALA A 34 -10.85 -1.44 10.73
N TRP A 35 -10.24 -1.12 11.86
CA TRP A 35 -9.99 -2.05 12.96
C TRP A 35 -10.83 -1.79 14.21
N ARG A 36 -11.68 -0.76 14.19
CA ARG A 36 -12.59 -0.37 15.29
C ARG A 36 -11.86 -0.15 16.63
N SER A 37 -10.69 0.44 16.52
CA SER A 37 -9.85 0.79 17.66
C SER A 37 -9.67 2.30 17.77
N ILE A 38 -9.13 2.77 18.89
CA ILE A 38 -8.74 4.18 19.04
C ILE A 38 -7.32 4.35 18.49
N GLU A 39 -7.19 5.16 17.45
CA GLU A 39 -5.89 5.61 16.95
C GLU A 39 -5.47 6.86 17.70
N THR A 40 -4.34 6.79 18.39
CA THR A 40 -3.81 7.89 19.20
C THR A 40 -2.94 8.85 18.39
N ASN A 41 -2.52 8.45 17.19
CA ASN A 41 -1.58 9.18 16.35
C ASN A 41 -0.20 9.47 16.99
N GLU A 42 0.14 8.78 18.08
CA GLU A 42 1.45 8.94 18.74
C GLU A 42 2.63 8.44 17.91
N PHE A 43 2.34 7.56 16.95
CA PHE A 43 3.29 7.04 15.98
C PHE A 43 2.85 7.44 14.57
N GLY A 44 3.56 8.41 13.99
CA GLY A 44 3.24 8.92 12.67
C GLY A 44 4.46 8.94 11.74
N THR A 45 4.39 9.76 10.70
CA THR A 45 5.42 9.85 9.65
C THR A 45 6.83 10.07 10.22
N ASN A 46 6.97 11.02 11.13
CA ASN A 46 8.30 11.41 11.65
C ASN A 46 8.89 10.31 12.56
N GLU A 47 8.07 9.65 13.35
CA GLU A 47 8.46 8.51 14.17
C GLU A 47 8.84 7.31 13.31
N PHE A 48 8.03 7.01 12.29
CA PHE A 48 8.32 5.93 11.34
C PHE A 48 9.65 6.15 10.62
N MET A 49 9.89 7.34 10.08
CA MET A 49 11.15 7.65 9.38
C MET A 49 12.36 7.59 10.31
N LYS A 50 12.21 8.03 11.56
CA LYS A 50 13.26 7.89 12.58
C LYS A 50 13.57 6.41 12.88
N TRP A 51 12.53 5.59 12.97
CA TRP A 51 12.68 4.15 13.15
C TRP A 51 13.31 3.49 11.93
N ALA A 52 12.82 3.78 10.72
CA ALA A 52 13.33 3.23 9.47
C ALA A 52 14.83 3.51 9.29
N LYS A 53 15.26 4.74 9.60
CA LYS A 53 16.68 5.11 9.59
C LYS A 53 17.51 4.30 10.58
N LYS A 54 17.00 4.05 11.80
CA LYS A 54 17.70 3.27 12.82
C LYS A 54 17.85 1.79 12.46
N THR A 55 16.85 1.23 11.79
CA THR A 55 16.80 -0.18 11.42
C THR A 55 17.36 -0.45 10.03
N ASN A 56 17.72 0.61 9.30
CA ASN A 56 18.22 0.55 7.92
C ASN A 56 17.24 -0.17 6.97
N VAL A 57 15.95 0.10 7.09
CA VAL A 57 14.93 -0.39 6.17
C VAL A 57 14.52 0.70 5.19
N ASN A 58 14.18 0.29 3.97
CA ASN A 58 13.67 1.20 2.94
C ASN A 58 12.17 1.44 3.18
N PRO A 59 11.71 2.69 3.27
CA PRO A 59 10.31 2.98 3.42
C PRO A 59 9.55 2.88 2.09
N ILE A 60 8.37 2.27 2.12
CA ILE A 60 7.32 2.44 1.11
C ILE A 60 6.19 3.21 1.78
N PHE A 61 5.75 4.31 1.20
CA PHE A 61 4.64 5.09 1.74
C PHE A 61 3.37 4.85 0.94
N THR A 62 2.23 4.88 1.62
CA THR A 62 0.92 4.70 0.99
C THR A 62 0.09 5.97 1.17
N VAL A 63 -0.49 6.48 0.09
CA VAL A 63 -1.42 7.61 0.13
C VAL A 63 -2.87 7.14 0.22
N ASN A 64 -3.72 7.95 0.84
CA ASN A 64 -5.15 7.68 0.99
C ASN A 64 -5.91 8.00 -0.31
N LEU A 65 -6.28 6.98 -1.07
CA LEU A 65 -7.20 7.11 -2.21
C LEU A 65 -8.62 6.57 -1.92
N GLY A 66 -8.89 6.22 -0.66
CA GLY A 66 -10.24 5.85 -0.21
C GLY A 66 -11.12 7.07 0.02
N THR A 67 -10.85 7.80 1.09
CA THR A 67 -11.61 9.00 1.51
C THR A 67 -10.99 10.32 1.06
N ARG A 68 -9.75 10.31 0.54
CA ARG A 68 -9.02 11.46 0.02
C ARG A 68 -8.63 11.24 -1.45
N GLY A 69 -7.70 11.98 -2.00
CA GLY A 69 -7.39 11.88 -3.43
C GLY A 69 -6.12 12.62 -3.83
N VAL A 70 -6.13 13.12 -5.08
CA VAL A 70 -4.95 13.67 -5.77
C VAL A 70 -4.25 14.77 -4.98
N GLU A 71 -5.00 15.75 -4.47
CA GLU A 71 -4.46 16.89 -3.73
C GLU A 71 -3.78 16.45 -2.43
N ASP A 72 -4.43 15.57 -1.68
CA ASP A 72 -3.88 15.05 -0.43
C ASP A 72 -2.57 14.28 -0.63
N ALA A 73 -2.52 13.44 -1.66
CA ALA A 73 -1.31 12.70 -2.02
C ALA A 73 -0.17 13.65 -2.41
N ALA A 74 -0.47 14.73 -3.15
CA ALA A 74 0.49 15.77 -3.51
C ALA A 74 1.04 16.46 -2.26
N HIS A 75 0.16 16.87 -1.34
CA HIS A 75 0.54 17.51 -0.08
C HIS A 75 1.42 16.62 0.80
N TYR A 76 1.10 15.33 0.87
CA TYR A 76 1.90 14.38 1.64
C TYR A 76 3.29 14.18 1.04
N LEU A 77 3.39 14.04 -0.29
CA LEU A 77 4.68 13.97 -0.98
C LEU A 77 5.50 15.26 -0.80
N GLU A 78 4.84 16.42 -0.91
CA GLU A 78 5.49 17.72 -0.67
C GLU A 78 6.05 17.81 0.74
N TYR A 79 5.27 17.41 1.76
CA TYR A 79 5.73 17.32 3.15
C TYR A 79 6.97 16.44 3.25
N CYS A 80 6.98 15.28 2.63
CA CYS A 80 8.05 14.30 2.77
C CYS A 80 9.30 14.64 1.94
N ASN A 81 9.13 15.08 0.69
CA ASN A 81 10.22 15.09 -0.29
C ASN A 81 10.62 16.48 -0.77
N PHE A 82 9.77 17.49 -0.64
CA PHE A 82 10.10 18.82 -1.15
C PHE A 82 11.06 19.57 -0.20
N SER A 83 12.02 20.30 -0.77
CA SER A 83 13.11 20.88 0.03
C SER A 83 12.64 21.97 0.98
N SER A 84 12.04 23.06 0.48
CA SER A 84 11.54 24.20 1.28
C SER A 84 10.81 25.22 0.44
N GLY A 85 10.14 26.16 1.12
CA GLY A 85 9.52 27.32 0.49
C GLY A 85 8.07 27.07 0.05
N THR A 86 7.50 25.93 0.42
CA THR A 86 6.09 25.61 0.24
C THR A 86 5.45 25.32 1.58
N GLN A 87 4.11 25.40 1.62
CA GLN A 87 3.35 25.19 2.87
C GLN A 87 3.75 23.90 3.60
N TYR A 88 3.80 22.78 2.90
CA TYR A 88 4.02 21.47 3.53
C TYR A 88 5.49 21.15 3.78
N SER A 89 6.40 21.60 2.92
CA SER A 89 7.83 21.50 3.19
C SER A 89 8.25 22.36 4.39
N ASP A 90 7.69 23.53 4.55
CA ASP A 90 7.95 24.40 5.69
C ASP A 90 7.25 23.87 6.96
N MET A 91 6.08 23.24 6.82
CA MET A 91 5.44 22.49 7.91
C MET A 91 6.35 21.37 8.43
N ARG A 92 6.99 20.56 7.55
CA ARG A 92 7.97 19.54 7.97
C ARG A 92 9.09 20.17 8.80
N LYS A 93 9.65 21.28 8.33
CA LYS A 93 10.71 22.00 9.05
C LYS A 93 10.27 22.51 10.41
N SER A 94 9.04 23.03 10.49
CA SER A 94 8.47 23.47 11.78
C SER A 94 8.28 22.33 12.78
N HIS A 95 8.20 21.08 12.27
CA HIS A 95 8.17 19.86 13.07
C HIS A 95 9.57 19.32 13.42
N GLY A 96 10.63 20.10 13.16
CA GLY A 96 12.01 19.76 13.52
C GLY A 96 12.72 18.83 12.54
N VAL A 97 12.26 18.75 11.31
CA VAL A 97 12.86 17.93 10.23
C VAL A 97 13.27 18.86 9.08
N ASP A 98 14.50 19.32 9.09
CA ASP A 98 15.00 20.31 8.12
C ASP A 98 15.12 19.70 6.71
N GLU A 99 15.72 18.53 6.58
CA GLU A 99 15.98 17.89 5.31
C GLU A 99 14.79 17.04 4.85
N PRO A 100 14.53 16.95 3.53
CA PRO A 100 13.56 16.02 2.99
C PRO A 100 13.89 14.56 3.34
N TYR A 101 12.86 13.74 3.50
CA TYR A 101 13.06 12.30 3.71
C TYR A 101 13.52 11.57 2.45
N GLY A 102 13.19 12.08 1.26
CA GLY A 102 13.56 11.49 -0.01
C GLY A 102 12.96 10.11 -0.23
N ILE A 103 11.72 9.91 0.17
CA ILE A 103 11.03 8.62 0.06
C ILE A 103 10.82 8.30 -1.42
N LYS A 104 11.32 7.15 -1.85
CA LYS A 104 11.32 6.78 -3.27
C LYS A 104 10.09 5.98 -3.71
N MET A 105 9.51 5.15 -2.85
CA MET A 105 8.43 4.25 -3.23
C MET A 105 7.10 4.67 -2.59
N TRP A 106 6.06 4.78 -3.41
CA TRP A 106 4.75 5.25 -3.00
C TRP A 106 3.63 4.37 -3.56
N CYS A 107 2.80 3.81 -2.66
CA CYS A 107 1.58 3.09 -3.04
C CYS A 107 0.42 4.08 -3.20
N LEU A 108 -0.30 3.94 -4.29
CA LEU A 108 -1.49 4.72 -4.61
C LEU A 108 -2.76 4.02 -4.08
N GLY A 109 -2.97 4.09 -2.77
CA GLY A 109 -4.05 3.40 -2.07
C GLY A 109 -3.69 2.00 -1.60
N ASN A 110 -4.67 1.28 -1.07
CA ASN A 110 -4.59 -0.09 -0.57
C ASN A 110 -5.84 -0.87 -0.91
N GLU A 111 -5.73 -2.05 -1.51
CA GLU A 111 -6.84 -3.00 -1.77
C GLU A 111 -8.13 -2.36 -2.29
N MET A 112 -7.99 -1.48 -3.28
CA MET A 112 -9.08 -0.62 -3.71
C MET A 112 -10.23 -1.36 -4.43
N ASP A 113 -10.04 -2.63 -4.77
CA ASP A 113 -11.05 -3.55 -5.30
C ASP A 113 -11.89 -4.23 -4.21
N GLY A 114 -11.38 -4.28 -2.97
CA GLY A 114 -12.00 -5.01 -1.87
C GLY A 114 -13.21 -4.28 -1.27
N SER A 115 -14.35 -4.95 -1.18
CA SER A 115 -15.57 -4.38 -0.57
C SER A 115 -15.42 -4.04 0.91
N TRP A 116 -14.41 -4.59 1.57
CA TRP A 116 -14.04 -4.27 2.96
C TRP A 116 -13.27 -2.96 3.10
N GLN A 117 -12.68 -2.48 2.00
CA GLN A 117 -11.85 -1.28 2.00
C GLN A 117 -12.72 -0.03 1.98
N ILE A 118 -12.46 0.91 2.90
CA ILE A 118 -13.18 2.18 2.94
C ILE A 118 -12.90 2.97 1.66
N GLY A 119 -13.98 3.36 0.97
CA GLY A 119 -13.87 4.09 -0.30
C GLY A 119 -13.38 3.23 -1.45
N HIS A 120 -13.57 1.88 -1.40
CA HIS A 120 -13.30 0.99 -2.52
C HIS A 120 -13.98 1.49 -3.81
N LYS A 121 -13.45 1.09 -4.94
CA LYS A 121 -13.82 1.63 -6.25
C LYS A 121 -13.98 0.50 -7.28
N SER A 122 -14.63 0.80 -8.37
CA SER A 122 -14.47 -0.02 -9.57
C SER A 122 -13.07 0.15 -10.16
N ALA A 123 -12.62 -0.80 -10.97
CA ALA A 123 -11.31 -0.74 -11.63
C ALA A 123 -11.14 0.53 -12.48
N GLU A 124 -12.23 0.96 -13.14
CA GLU A 124 -12.24 2.18 -13.94
C GLU A 124 -12.06 3.44 -13.09
N GLU A 125 -12.81 3.56 -11.99
CA GLU A 125 -12.71 4.71 -11.07
C GLU A 125 -11.36 4.77 -10.40
N TYR A 126 -10.88 3.63 -9.91
CA TYR A 126 -9.55 3.55 -9.29
C TYR A 126 -8.45 3.87 -10.30
N GLY A 127 -8.48 3.27 -11.47
CA GLY A 127 -7.48 3.51 -12.51
C GLY A 127 -7.37 4.99 -12.89
N LYS A 128 -8.51 5.70 -13.00
CA LYS A 128 -8.54 7.14 -13.30
C LYS A 128 -7.90 7.97 -12.17
N ILE A 129 -8.32 7.76 -10.91
CA ILE A 129 -7.78 8.56 -9.80
C ILE A 129 -6.30 8.23 -9.55
N ALA A 130 -5.89 6.97 -9.68
CA ALA A 130 -4.50 6.57 -9.52
C ALA A 130 -3.60 7.18 -10.62
N ALA A 131 -4.07 7.21 -11.87
CA ALA A 131 -3.33 7.84 -12.97
C ALA A 131 -3.11 9.34 -12.74
N GLU A 132 -4.15 10.09 -12.36
CA GLU A 132 -4.03 11.52 -12.07
C GLU A 132 -3.19 11.79 -10.81
N THR A 133 -3.34 10.97 -9.76
CA THR A 133 -2.50 11.06 -8.57
C THR A 133 -1.03 10.85 -8.91
N GLY A 134 -0.73 9.78 -9.65
CA GLY A 134 0.65 9.48 -10.06
C GLY A 134 1.28 10.57 -10.92
N LYS A 135 0.51 11.14 -11.84
CA LYS A 135 0.94 12.27 -12.67
C LYS A 135 1.31 13.49 -11.82
N VAL A 136 0.45 13.88 -10.89
CA VAL A 136 0.70 15.03 -10.01
C VAL A 136 1.89 14.78 -9.10
N MET A 137 2.00 13.59 -8.50
CA MET A 137 3.13 13.24 -7.65
C MET A 137 4.46 13.27 -8.42
N LYS A 138 4.51 12.77 -9.65
CA LYS A 138 5.73 12.84 -10.50
C LYS A 138 6.05 14.25 -11.01
N LEU A 139 5.13 15.20 -10.98
CA LEU A 139 5.43 16.61 -11.19
C LEU A 139 6.13 17.26 -9.99
N ILE A 140 5.89 16.76 -8.78
CA ILE A 140 6.54 17.23 -7.55
C ILE A 140 7.93 16.60 -7.41
N ASP A 141 8.03 15.29 -7.56
CA ASP A 141 9.28 14.52 -7.50
C ASP A 141 9.31 13.47 -8.63
N PRO A 142 10.01 13.74 -9.75
CA PRO A 142 10.04 12.82 -10.90
C PRO A 142 10.78 11.51 -10.63
N ASP A 143 11.57 11.45 -9.56
CA ASP A 143 12.43 10.30 -9.23
C ASP A 143 11.73 9.27 -8.33
N ILE A 144 10.47 9.47 -7.96
CA ILE A 144 9.71 8.48 -7.19
C ILE A 144 9.27 7.32 -8.06
N GLU A 145 9.12 6.16 -7.43
CA GLU A 145 8.54 4.96 -8.03
C GLU A 145 7.13 4.74 -7.45
N LEU A 146 6.16 4.52 -8.32
CA LEU A 146 4.75 4.42 -7.96
C LEU A 146 4.25 2.98 -8.07
N ILE A 147 3.52 2.55 -7.03
CA ILE A 147 2.91 1.24 -6.92
C ILE A 147 1.39 1.42 -6.97
N VAL A 148 0.72 0.84 -7.96
CA VAL A 148 -0.74 0.84 -8.05
C VAL A 148 -1.32 -0.46 -7.50
N CYS A 149 -2.53 -0.43 -6.95
CA CYS A 149 -3.21 -1.62 -6.43
C CYS A 149 -3.56 -2.58 -7.57
N GLY A 150 -3.04 -3.79 -7.53
CA GLY A 150 -3.58 -4.92 -8.23
C GLY A 150 -4.75 -5.56 -7.46
N SER A 151 -5.20 -6.72 -7.89
CA SER A 151 -6.21 -7.49 -7.18
C SER A 151 -5.75 -7.84 -5.77
N SER A 152 -6.64 -7.66 -4.79
CA SER A 152 -6.35 -7.94 -3.38
C SER A 152 -6.12 -9.42 -3.09
N LEU A 153 -6.65 -10.31 -3.92
CA LEU A 153 -6.47 -11.76 -3.87
C LEU A 153 -6.71 -12.34 -5.27
N SER A 154 -6.07 -13.46 -5.58
CA SER A 154 -6.34 -14.23 -6.81
C SER A 154 -7.77 -14.77 -6.89
N SER A 155 -8.48 -14.82 -5.77
CA SER A 155 -9.86 -15.30 -5.66
C SER A 155 -10.92 -14.20 -5.73
N MET A 156 -10.56 -12.95 -6.01
CA MET A 156 -11.54 -11.86 -6.19
C MET A 156 -12.39 -12.10 -7.44
N ASP A 157 -13.68 -11.79 -7.35
CA ASP A 157 -14.60 -11.89 -8.51
C ASP A 157 -14.18 -10.97 -9.67
N THR A 158 -13.40 -9.94 -9.38
CA THR A 158 -12.89 -8.97 -10.34
C THR A 158 -11.53 -9.34 -10.91
N TYR A 159 -10.91 -10.42 -10.45
CA TYR A 159 -9.62 -10.91 -10.94
C TYR A 159 -9.79 -11.75 -12.21
N PRO A 160 -8.94 -11.61 -13.23
CA PRO A 160 -7.84 -10.65 -13.38
C PRO A 160 -8.22 -9.35 -14.13
N GLU A 161 -9.52 -9.12 -14.38
CA GLU A 161 -10.03 -7.97 -15.13
C GLU A 161 -9.69 -6.64 -14.45
N TRP A 162 -9.68 -6.63 -13.10
CA TRP A 162 -9.22 -5.48 -12.33
C TRP A 162 -7.82 -5.05 -12.74
N ASP A 163 -6.89 -5.99 -12.77
CA ASP A 163 -5.48 -5.72 -13.08
C ASP A 163 -5.31 -5.22 -14.52
N MET A 164 -6.09 -5.78 -15.45
CA MET A 164 -6.10 -5.33 -16.84
C MET A 164 -6.55 -3.88 -16.98
N GLU A 165 -7.67 -3.52 -16.36
CA GLU A 165 -8.25 -2.19 -16.45
C GLU A 165 -7.38 -1.15 -15.73
N VAL A 166 -6.90 -1.47 -14.54
CA VAL A 166 -6.00 -0.59 -13.77
C VAL A 166 -4.72 -0.32 -14.54
N LEU A 167 -4.06 -1.37 -15.05
CA LEU A 167 -2.85 -1.20 -15.85
C LEU A 167 -3.11 -0.44 -17.16
N ASP A 168 -4.26 -0.63 -17.79
CA ASP A 168 -4.59 0.14 -18.99
C ASP A 168 -4.65 1.66 -18.71
N LYS A 169 -5.11 2.06 -17.54
CA LYS A 169 -5.16 3.48 -17.14
C LYS A 169 -3.83 4.03 -16.63
N THR A 170 -3.07 3.20 -15.92
CA THR A 170 -1.94 3.68 -15.11
C THR A 170 -0.56 3.33 -15.67
N TYR A 171 -0.46 2.57 -16.76
CA TYR A 171 0.80 2.01 -17.28
C TYR A 171 1.90 3.05 -17.45
N ASP A 172 1.54 4.27 -17.86
CA ASP A 172 2.51 5.33 -18.13
C ASP A 172 3.12 5.93 -16.85
N VAL A 173 2.36 5.95 -15.75
CA VAL A 173 2.78 6.55 -14.48
C VAL A 173 3.26 5.53 -13.45
N ALA A 174 2.68 4.32 -13.43
CA ALA A 174 3.01 3.28 -12.48
C ALA A 174 4.34 2.59 -12.81
N ASP A 175 5.13 2.28 -11.79
CA ASP A 175 6.36 1.50 -11.91
C ASP A 175 6.15 0.05 -11.45
N TYR A 176 5.22 -0.15 -10.52
CA TYR A 176 4.85 -1.46 -9.97
C TYR A 176 3.33 -1.64 -9.93
N LEU A 177 2.91 -2.89 -10.05
CA LEU A 177 1.58 -3.37 -9.66
C LEU A 177 1.71 -4.14 -8.35
N ALA A 178 0.92 -3.78 -7.34
CA ALA A 178 0.87 -4.50 -6.06
C ALA A 178 0.14 -5.83 -6.22
N LEU A 179 0.64 -6.85 -5.54
CA LEU A 179 0.02 -8.17 -5.44
C LEU A 179 -0.13 -8.51 -3.97
N HIS A 180 -1.34 -8.88 -3.56
CA HIS A 180 -1.63 -9.34 -2.21
C HIS A 180 -2.13 -10.78 -2.24
N GLN A 181 -1.77 -11.58 -1.27
CA GLN A 181 -2.28 -12.94 -1.14
C GLN A 181 -2.20 -13.44 0.30
N TYR A 182 -3.34 -13.81 0.84
CA TYR A 182 -3.43 -14.42 2.16
C TYR A 182 -3.97 -15.84 2.05
N TYR A 183 -3.38 -16.73 2.83
CA TYR A 183 -3.73 -18.15 2.82
C TYR A 183 -4.40 -18.56 4.13
N ALA A 184 -5.54 -19.25 4.00
CA ALA A 184 -6.27 -19.87 5.08
C ALA A 184 -6.43 -21.37 4.80
N GLY A 185 -7.18 -22.07 5.63
CA GLY A 185 -7.50 -23.49 5.37
C GLY A 185 -6.56 -24.48 6.05
N GLN A 186 -5.97 -24.06 7.18
CA GLN A 186 -5.12 -24.95 8.00
C GLN A 186 -5.88 -26.21 8.45
N GLU A 187 -7.19 -26.13 8.56
CA GLU A 187 -8.10 -27.24 8.87
C GLU A 187 -8.13 -28.32 7.77
N LYS A 188 -7.73 -28.00 6.54
CA LYS A 188 -7.62 -28.94 5.43
C LYS A 188 -6.39 -29.84 5.49
N GLY A 189 -5.59 -29.67 6.52
CA GLY A 189 -4.38 -30.44 6.79
C GLY A 189 -3.10 -29.81 6.26
N THR A 190 -2.00 -30.09 6.95
CA THR A 190 -0.69 -29.45 6.75
C THR A 190 -0.18 -29.55 5.31
N LYS A 191 -0.32 -30.71 4.65
CA LYS A 191 0.17 -30.89 3.27
C LYS A 191 -0.55 -29.98 2.28
N THR A 192 -1.87 -29.93 2.37
CA THR A 192 -2.71 -29.07 1.51
C THR A 192 -2.40 -27.61 1.75
N PHE A 193 -2.25 -27.23 3.01
CA PHE A 193 -1.90 -25.86 3.39
C PHE A 193 -0.54 -25.44 2.83
N LEU A 194 0.50 -26.25 3.02
CA LEU A 194 1.85 -25.95 2.52
C LEU A 194 1.93 -25.92 0.98
N ALA A 195 1.06 -26.65 0.29
CA ALA A 195 1.00 -26.65 -1.18
C ALA A 195 0.41 -25.36 -1.77
N GLN A 196 -0.17 -24.46 -0.96
CA GLN A 196 -0.76 -23.21 -1.43
C GLN A 196 0.27 -22.22 -2.03
N SER A 197 1.57 -22.43 -1.78
CA SER A 197 2.62 -21.65 -2.46
C SER A 197 2.60 -21.80 -3.99
N VAL A 198 2.06 -22.91 -4.51
CA VAL A 198 1.88 -23.10 -5.97
C VAL A 198 0.85 -22.10 -6.53
N ASP A 199 -0.21 -21.80 -5.80
CA ASP A 199 -1.20 -20.79 -6.18
C ASP A 199 -0.55 -19.39 -6.29
N MET A 200 0.38 -19.05 -5.41
CA MET A 200 1.12 -17.79 -5.48
C MET A 200 1.95 -17.69 -6.77
N GLU A 201 2.58 -18.79 -7.18
CA GLU A 201 3.33 -18.85 -8.42
C GLU A 201 2.41 -18.65 -9.63
N GLU A 202 1.27 -19.33 -9.67
CA GLU A 202 0.27 -19.17 -10.72
C GLU A 202 -0.30 -17.76 -10.79
N TYR A 203 -0.57 -17.16 -9.63
CA TYR A 203 -1.01 -15.77 -9.53
C TYR A 203 0.01 -14.81 -10.16
N ILE A 204 1.26 -14.89 -9.76
CA ILE A 204 2.34 -14.06 -10.32
C ILE A 204 2.47 -14.26 -11.84
N HIS A 205 2.43 -15.50 -12.33
CA HIS A 205 2.51 -15.80 -13.75
C HIS A 205 1.34 -15.21 -14.55
N THR A 206 0.13 -15.30 -14.02
CA THR A 206 -1.06 -14.74 -14.67
C THR A 206 -0.95 -13.23 -14.77
N ILE A 207 -0.64 -12.55 -13.68
CA ILE A 207 -0.51 -11.08 -13.67
C ILE A 207 0.64 -10.59 -14.53
N ARG A 208 1.74 -11.34 -14.58
CA ARG A 208 2.82 -11.06 -15.53
C ARG A 208 2.35 -11.10 -16.99
N SER A 209 1.49 -12.07 -17.31
CA SER A 209 0.91 -12.19 -18.65
C SER A 209 -0.03 -11.02 -18.95
N VAL A 210 -0.87 -10.63 -18.00
CA VAL A 210 -1.72 -9.43 -18.08
C VAL A 210 -0.88 -8.19 -18.38
N ALA A 211 0.15 -7.94 -17.58
CA ALA A 211 1.04 -6.80 -17.76
C ALA A 211 1.71 -6.79 -19.15
N GLN A 212 2.07 -7.97 -19.69
CA GLN A 212 2.64 -8.10 -21.01
C GLN A 212 1.63 -7.76 -22.12
N VAL A 213 0.37 -8.16 -21.98
CA VAL A 213 -0.71 -7.79 -22.90
C VAL A 213 -0.89 -6.28 -22.94
N ILE A 214 -0.96 -5.64 -21.78
CA ILE A 214 -1.12 -4.18 -21.69
C ILE A 214 0.12 -3.46 -22.23
N LYS A 215 1.33 -3.94 -21.96
CA LYS A 215 2.56 -3.42 -22.56
C LYS A 215 2.48 -3.37 -24.08
N GLN A 216 2.03 -4.46 -24.72
CA GLN A 216 1.88 -4.53 -26.17
C GLN A 216 0.78 -3.57 -26.67
N LYS A 217 -0.37 -3.54 -25.99
CA LYS A 217 -1.48 -2.60 -26.30
C LYS A 217 -1.00 -1.15 -26.28
N LYS A 218 -0.22 -0.77 -25.27
CA LYS A 218 0.36 0.58 -25.08
C LYS A 218 1.57 0.84 -25.97
N ARG A 219 2.11 -0.16 -26.64
CA ARG A 219 3.37 -0.08 -27.39
C ARG A 219 4.53 0.47 -26.54
N SER A 220 4.50 0.15 -25.24
CA SER A 220 5.47 0.64 -24.28
C SER A 220 6.76 -0.21 -24.33
N LYS A 221 7.89 0.44 -24.06
CA LYS A 221 9.18 -0.25 -23.84
C LYS A 221 9.42 -0.59 -22.38
N LYS A 222 8.64 0.02 -21.47
CA LYS A 222 8.74 -0.20 -20.03
C LYS A 222 8.20 -1.60 -19.69
N ASP A 223 8.89 -2.31 -18.79
CA ASP A 223 8.36 -3.51 -18.15
C ASP A 223 7.73 -3.12 -16.81
N MET A 224 6.52 -3.62 -16.56
CA MET A 224 5.87 -3.46 -15.26
C MET A 224 6.55 -4.36 -14.25
N LYS A 225 6.97 -3.79 -13.13
CA LYS A 225 7.48 -4.53 -11.98
C LYS A 225 6.31 -4.93 -11.08
N PHE A 226 6.54 -5.86 -10.15
CA PHE A 226 5.54 -6.32 -9.20
C PHE A 226 6.03 -6.09 -7.77
N SER A 227 5.11 -5.64 -6.92
CA SER A 227 5.32 -5.49 -5.49
C SER A 227 4.43 -6.49 -4.76
N VAL A 228 5.01 -7.53 -4.18
CA VAL A 228 4.29 -8.40 -3.25
C VAL A 228 4.44 -7.76 -1.88
N ASP A 229 3.56 -6.85 -1.54
CA ASP A 229 3.66 -5.98 -0.36
C ASP A 229 2.69 -6.33 0.77
N GLU A 230 1.78 -7.27 0.52
CA GLU A 230 1.04 -7.99 1.57
C GLU A 230 0.93 -9.47 1.24
N TRP A 231 1.39 -10.33 2.14
CA TRP A 231 1.19 -11.78 2.03
C TRP A 231 1.26 -12.44 3.41
N GLY A 232 0.69 -13.61 3.54
CA GLY A 232 0.83 -14.38 4.77
C GLY A 232 -0.27 -15.38 5.00
N VAL A 233 -0.31 -15.87 6.23
CA VAL A 233 -1.34 -16.76 6.72
C VAL A 233 -2.43 -15.95 7.38
N TRP A 234 -3.67 -16.10 6.88
CA TRP A 234 -4.82 -15.54 7.53
C TRP A 234 -5.35 -16.55 8.56
N ALA A 235 -4.95 -16.37 9.80
CA ALA A 235 -5.55 -17.12 10.90
C ALA A 235 -6.89 -16.48 11.23
N VAL A 236 -8.00 -17.13 10.81
CA VAL A 236 -9.32 -16.72 11.27
C VAL A 236 -9.39 -17.03 12.77
N PRO A 237 -9.57 -16.05 13.66
CA PRO A 237 -9.79 -16.33 15.06
C PRO A 237 -11.06 -17.18 15.16
N SER A 238 -10.96 -18.38 15.65
CA SER A 238 -12.14 -19.10 16.13
C SER A 238 -12.77 -18.23 17.22
N ASN A 239 -13.91 -17.66 17.01
CA ASN A 239 -14.87 -16.98 17.89
C ASN A 239 -14.48 -16.65 19.36
N THR A 240 -13.21 -16.50 19.66
CA THR A 240 -12.69 -16.17 20.98
C THR A 240 -12.13 -14.75 20.95
N VAL A 241 -12.67 -13.93 21.83
CA VAL A 241 -12.39 -12.50 22.07
C VAL A 241 -10.96 -12.24 22.57
N ASN A 242 -10.04 -13.16 22.43
CA ASN A 242 -8.65 -13.01 22.82
C ASN A 242 -7.79 -12.81 21.57
N ASN A 243 -7.34 -11.57 21.38
CA ASN A 243 -6.37 -11.14 20.36
C ASN A 243 -4.95 -11.70 20.59
N GLU A 244 -4.81 -12.91 21.09
CA GLU A 244 -3.52 -13.59 21.12
C GLU A 244 -3.32 -14.25 19.76
N ILE A 245 -2.45 -13.66 18.95
CA ILE A 245 -1.93 -14.28 17.74
C ILE A 245 -1.10 -15.49 18.23
N ASP A 246 -1.69 -16.67 18.16
CA ASP A 246 -0.98 -17.93 18.42
C ASP A 246 -0.07 -18.22 17.21
N GLU A 247 1.09 -17.57 17.20
CA GLU A 247 2.10 -17.73 16.15
C GLU A 247 2.69 -19.14 16.19
N LYS A 248 2.14 -20.02 15.37
CA LYS A 248 2.69 -21.37 15.21
C LYS A 248 3.82 -21.38 14.19
N PRO A 249 4.88 -22.17 14.38
CA PRO A 249 6.06 -22.19 13.48
C PRO A 249 5.71 -22.43 12.00
N TRP A 250 4.60 -23.10 11.68
CA TRP A 250 4.16 -23.37 10.32
C TRP A 250 3.47 -22.17 9.63
N GLN A 251 3.18 -21.09 10.35
CA GLN A 251 2.64 -19.85 9.77
C GLN A 251 3.69 -19.09 8.96
N ILE A 252 4.96 -19.38 9.18
CA ILE A 252 6.09 -18.77 8.48
C ILE A 252 6.42 -19.51 7.17
N ALA A 253 6.07 -20.79 7.06
CA ALA A 253 6.46 -21.62 5.94
C ALA A 253 5.95 -21.18 4.55
N PRO A 254 4.74 -20.61 4.38
CA PRO A 254 4.28 -20.08 3.09
C PRO A 254 4.92 -18.75 2.70
N ALA A 255 5.68 -18.11 3.60
CA ALA A 255 6.31 -16.81 3.37
C ALA A 255 7.77 -16.93 2.89
N ILE A 256 8.29 -18.15 2.74
CA ILE A 256 9.62 -18.47 2.26
C ILE A 256 9.52 -19.07 0.86
#